data_429ca9088ea0f8fccce6b1546b09f1d7
#
_entry.id   429ca9088ea0f8fccce6b1546b09f1d7
#
_cell.length_a   1.000
_cell.length_b   1.000
_cell.length_c   1.000
_cell.angle_alpha   90.00
_cell.angle_beta   90.00
_cell.angle_gamma   90.00
#
_symmetry.space_group_name_H-M   'P 1'
#
loop_
_entity.id
_entity.type
_entity.pdbx_description
1 polymer ?
#
loop_
_entity_poly.entity_id
_entity_poly.type
_entity_poly.pdbx_seq_one_letter_code
_entity_poly.pdbx_strand_id
1 'polypeptide(L)'
;MKPVIILVRVIQGSGKTTLAKNLVKYDNKLVRINRDDIRAMLCTEWSYAFESIVIKMQLSMVKAALDKGYSVVIDDVSNLNEKTINRLKQTFPNTEIQLKDICLLTDVNECIRRDALRENPIGEKVIRETYNRYIDVIEHYTSMNK
;
A
#
# COMPACT_ATOMS: atom_id res chain seq x y z
N MET A 1 -16.50 -17.10 -4.37
CA MET A 1 -16.27 -15.73 -4.87
C MET A 1 -14.93 -15.65 -5.56
N LYS A 2 -14.83 -14.87 -6.62
CA LYS A 2 -13.56 -14.64 -7.29
C LYS A 2 -12.63 -13.79 -6.41
N PRO A 3 -11.32 -14.09 -6.36
CA PRO A 3 -10.36 -13.26 -5.65
C PRO A 3 -10.30 -11.84 -6.21
N VAL A 4 -10.01 -10.89 -5.34
CA VAL A 4 -9.86 -9.47 -5.68
C VAL A 4 -8.55 -8.91 -5.15
N ILE A 5 -8.09 -7.82 -5.72
CA ILE A 5 -6.96 -7.04 -5.20
C ILE A 5 -7.52 -5.80 -4.51
N ILE A 6 -7.22 -5.63 -3.23
CA ILE A 6 -7.65 -4.49 -2.43
C ILE A 6 -6.45 -3.56 -2.23
N LEU A 7 -6.56 -2.32 -2.69
CA LEU A 7 -5.52 -1.30 -2.50
C LEU A 7 -5.94 -0.34 -1.39
N VAL A 8 -5.20 -0.34 -0.30
CA VAL A 8 -5.37 0.64 0.79
C VAL A 8 -4.56 1.89 0.43
N ARG A 9 -5.21 3.04 0.36
CA ARG A 9 -4.63 4.27 -0.20
C ARG A 9 -4.58 5.40 0.82
N VAL A 10 -3.44 5.56 1.47
CA VAL A 10 -3.15 6.67 2.42
C VAL A 10 -1.64 6.86 2.55
N ILE A 11 -1.20 7.94 3.19
CA ILE A 11 0.22 8.23 3.41
C ILE A 11 0.81 7.40 4.58
N GLN A 12 2.13 7.41 4.70
CA GLN A 12 2.85 6.76 5.79
C GLN A 12 2.38 7.30 7.15
N GLY A 13 2.33 6.45 8.16
CA GLY A 13 1.95 6.83 9.51
C GLY A 13 0.45 7.00 9.73
N SER A 14 -0.38 6.76 8.70
CA SER A 14 -1.83 6.95 8.79
C SER A 14 -2.58 5.72 9.34
N GLY A 15 -1.90 4.59 9.57
CA GLY A 15 -2.50 3.37 10.10
C GLY A 15 -2.89 2.33 9.05
N LYS A 16 -2.50 2.51 7.77
CA LYS A 16 -2.85 1.58 6.69
C LYS A 16 -2.33 0.16 6.91
N THR A 17 -1.13 0.02 7.48
CA THR A 17 -0.55 -1.29 7.79
C THR A 17 -1.34 -2.01 8.88
N THR A 18 -1.70 -1.31 9.94
CA THR A 18 -2.54 -1.85 11.03
C THR A 18 -3.88 -2.33 10.47
N LEU A 19 -4.50 -1.53 9.63
CA LEU A 19 -5.76 -1.90 9.00
C LEU A 19 -5.61 -3.13 8.11
N ALA A 20 -4.58 -3.16 7.24
CA ALA A 20 -4.35 -4.29 6.34
C ALA A 20 -4.11 -5.59 7.13
N LYS A 21 -3.33 -5.53 8.20
CA LYS A 21 -3.10 -6.67 9.08
C LYS A 21 -4.38 -7.14 9.79
N ASN A 22 -5.24 -6.20 10.20
CA ASN A 22 -6.53 -6.54 10.81
C ASN A 22 -7.47 -7.21 9.80
N LEU A 23 -7.51 -6.73 8.57
CA LEU A 23 -8.31 -7.37 7.52
C LEU A 23 -7.92 -8.83 7.32
N VAL A 24 -6.62 -9.09 7.23
CA VAL A 24 -6.08 -10.46 7.06
C VAL A 24 -6.39 -11.34 8.27
N LYS A 25 -6.34 -10.78 9.48
CA LYS A 25 -6.64 -11.51 10.71
C LYS A 25 -8.07 -12.06 10.75
N TYR A 26 -9.01 -11.32 10.16
CA TYR A 26 -10.44 -11.69 10.19
C TYR A 26 -10.94 -12.37 8.92
N ASP A 27 -10.10 -12.49 7.90
CA ASP A 27 -10.45 -13.13 6.64
C ASP A 27 -9.36 -14.12 6.23
N ASN A 28 -9.63 -15.42 6.37
CA ASN A 28 -8.67 -16.47 6.07
C ASN A 28 -8.44 -16.71 4.57
N LYS A 29 -9.14 -15.98 3.70
CA LYS A 29 -8.97 -16.00 2.25
C LYS A 29 -8.30 -14.74 1.73
N LEU A 30 -7.72 -13.94 2.61
CA LEU A 30 -7.03 -12.70 2.28
C LEU A 30 -5.59 -12.77 2.75
N VAL A 31 -4.65 -12.36 1.90
CA VAL A 31 -3.23 -12.24 2.25
C VAL A 31 -2.77 -10.80 2.04
N ARG A 32 -1.80 -10.39 2.84
CA ARG A 32 -1.18 -9.05 2.72
C ARG A 32 0.16 -9.18 2.00
N ILE A 33 0.37 -8.32 0.99
CA ILE A 33 1.63 -8.23 0.25
C ILE A 33 2.05 -6.77 0.21
N ASN A 34 3.25 -6.47 0.70
CA ASN A 34 3.73 -5.10 0.89
C ASN A 34 5.18 -4.97 0.42
N ARG A 35 5.49 -3.91 -0.33
CA ARG A 35 6.84 -3.69 -0.88
C ARG A 35 7.88 -3.43 0.20
N ASP A 36 7.53 -2.72 1.27
CA ASP A 36 8.48 -2.44 2.35
C ASP A 36 8.96 -3.73 3.01
N ASP A 37 8.06 -4.69 3.23
CA ASP A 37 8.40 -6.00 3.77
C ASP A 37 9.27 -6.80 2.80
N ILE A 38 9.00 -6.73 1.49
CA ILE A 38 9.83 -7.37 0.48
C ILE A 38 11.23 -6.75 0.47
N ARG A 39 11.35 -5.42 0.52
CA ARG A 39 12.64 -4.74 0.62
C ARG A 39 13.42 -5.16 1.86
N ALA A 40 12.75 -5.26 3.00
CA ALA A 40 13.36 -5.68 4.25
C ALA A 40 13.95 -7.10 4.17
N MET A 41 13.34 -7.98 3.39
CA MET A 41 13.89 -9.33 3.15
C MET A 41 15.09 -9.33 2.23
N LEU A 42 15.14 -8.44 1.25
CA LEU A 42 16.09 -8.50 0.14
C LEU A 42 17.34 -7.65 0.33
N CYS A 43 17.23 -6.51 0.99
CA CYS A 43 18.33 -5.56 1.07
C CYS A 43 18.24 -4.66 2.29
N THR A 44 19.39 -4.13 2.69
CA THR A 44 19.51 -3.17 3.79
C THR A 44 19.48 -1.72 3.29
N GLU A 45 19.78 -1.50 2.01
CA GLU A 45 19.81 -0.19 1.38
C GLU A 45 18.95 -0.15 0.13
N TRP A 46 18.22 0.95 -0.02
CA TRP A 46 17.38 1.17 -1.19
C TRP A 46 18.21 1.58 -2.40
N SER A 47 17.84 1.07 -3.59
CA SER A 47 18.35 1.54 -4.87
C SER A 47 17.30 1.36 -5.96
N TYR A 48 17.41 2.11 -7.05
CA TYR A 48 16.49 1.96 -8.19
C TYR A 48 16.57 0.57 -8.83
N ALA A 49 17.76 -0.02 -8.87
CA ALA A 49 17.93 -1.37 -9.39
C ALA A 49 17.16 -2.39 -8.55
N PHE A 50 17.22 -2.26 -7.23
CA PHE A 50 16.47 -3.11 -6.31
C PHE A 50 14.97 -2.89 -6.43
N GLU A 51 14.52 -1.67 -6.67
CA GLU A 51 13.09 -1.38 -6.75
C GLU A 51 12.42 -2.15 -7.89
N SER A 52 13.08 -2.31 -9.04
CA SER A 52 12.55 -3.10 -10.13
C SER A 52 12.36 -4.58 -9.75
N ILE A 53 13.29 -5.13 -8.96
CA ILE A 53 13.20 -6.50 -8.41
C ILE A 53 12.02 -6.59 -7.43
N VAL A 54 11.90 -5.63 -6.52
CA VAL A 54 10.82 -5.59 -5.52
C VAL A 54 9.45 -5.58 -6.19
N ILE A 55 9.26 -4.74 -7.22
CA ILE A 55 8.02 -4.66 -7.98
C ILE A 55 7.71 -6.01 -8.64
N LYS A 56 8.70 -6.62 -9.29
CA LYS A 56 8.54 -7.91 -9.96
C LYS A 56 8.19 -9.01 -8.98
N MET A 57 8.83 -9.03 -7.82
CA MET A 57 8.51 -9.99 -6.76
C MET A 57 7.11 -9.79 -6.21
N GLN A 58 6.70 -8.54 -5.99
CA GLN A 58 5.34 -8.25 -5.55
C GLN A 58 4.30 -8.78 -6.54
N LEU A 59 4.47 -8.50 -7.82
CA LEU A 59 3.54 -8.98 -8.87
C LEU A 59 3.50 -10.51 -8.92
N SER A 60 4.64 -11.17 -8.76
CA SER A 60 4.72 -12.64 -8.73
C SER A 60 4.00 -13.22 -7.50
N MET A 61 4.16 -12.60 -6.34
CA MET A 61 3.47 -13.01 -5.11
C MET A 61 1.96 -12.83 -5.23
N VAL A 62 1.52 -11.70 -5.79
CA VAL A 62 0.10 -11.43 -6.04
C VAL A 62 -0.49 -12.50 -6.95
N LYS A 63 0.20 -12.80 -8.06
CA LYS A 63 -0.23 -13.86 -8.99
C LYS A 63 -0.36 -15.22 -8.27
N ALA A 64 0.64 -15.58 -7.49
CA ALA A 64 0.63 -16.86 -6.76
C ALA A 64 -0.57 -16.96 -5.80
N ALA A 65 -0.89 -15.89 -5.10
CA ALA A 65 -2.05 -15.85 -4.20
C ALA A 65 -3.38 -15.97 -4.96
N LEU A 66 -3.54 -15.17 -6.01
CA LEU A 66 -4.75 -15.18 -6.85
C LEU A 66 -4.98 -16.56 -7.48
N ASP A 67 -3.91 -17.21 -7.99
CA ASP A 67 -3.98 -18.52 -8.61
C ASP A 67 -4.45 -19.60 -7.62
N LYS A 68 -4.23 -19.39 -6.33
CA LYS A 68 -4.69 -20.29 -5.27
C LYS A 68 -6.04 -19.90 -4.68
N GLY A 69 -6.71 -18.90 -5.23
CA GLY A 69 -8.03 -18.47 -4.79
C GLY A 69 -8.04 -17.50 -3.62
N TYR A 70 -6.88 -16.89 -3.30
CA TYR A 70 -6.78 -15.89 -2.25
C TYR A 70 -6.89 -14.49 -2.82
N SER A 71 -7.62 -13.62 -2.13
CA SER A 71 -7.58 -12.19 -2.38
C SER A 71 -6.33 -11.59 -1.74
N VAL A 72 -5.94 -10.41 -2.24
CA VAL A 72 -4.71 -9.75 -1.80
C VAL A 72 -5.04 -8.33 -1.34
N VAL A 73 -4.50 -7.94 -0.18
CA VAL A 73 -4.49 -6.54 0.25
C VAL A 73 -3.08 -5.97 0.13
N ILE A 74 -2.96 -4.83 -0.52
CA ILE A 74 -1.71 -4.10 -0.71
C ILE A 74 -1.85 -2.75 0.01
N ASP A 75 -0.94 -2.47 0.94
CA ASP A 75 -0.97 -1.26 1.77
C ASP A 75 0.21 -0.31 1.50
N ASP A 76 0.76 -0.37 0.29
CA ASP A 76 1.86 0.48 -0.11
C ASP A 76 1.44 1.93 -0.32
N VAL A 77 2.32 2.88 0.02
CA VAL A 77 2.10 4.29 -0.30
C VAL A 77 2.04 4.52 -1.82
N SER A 78 2.70 3.68 -2.61
CA SER A 78 2.65 3.71 -4.08
C SER A 78 1.24 3.52 -4.65
N ASN A 79 0.27 3.05 -3.86
CA ASN A 79 -1.13 2.96 -4.26
C ASN A 79 -1.77 4.32 -4.55
N LEU A 80 -1.14 5.41 -4.10
CA LEU A 80 -1.55 6.78 -4.45
C LEU A 80 -1.13 7.16 -5.87
N ASN A 81 -0.24 6.39 -6.50
CA ASN A 81 0.27 6.66 -7.84
C ASN A 81 -0.54 5.89 -8.89
N GLU A 82 -1.08 6.60 -9.88
CA GLU A 82 -1.86 5.98 -10.95
C GLU A 82 -1.06 4.98 -11.78
N LYS A 83 0.25 5.17 -11.93
CA LYS A 83 1.11 4.22 -12.63
C LYS A 83 1.08 2.84 -11.97
N THR A 84 1.05 2.81 -10.64
CA THR A 84 0.95 1.56 -9.87
C THR A 84 -0.38 0.87 -10.13
N ILE A 85 -1.47 1.62 -10.08
CA ILE A 85 -2.82 1.10 -10.34
C ILE A 85 -2.91 0.55 -11.76
N ASN A 86 -2.44 1.32 -12.74
CA ASN A 86 -2.46 0.91 -14.15
C ASN A 86 -1.62 -0.34 -14.40
N ARG A 87 -0.46 -0.46 -13.75
CA ARG A 87 0.38 -1.66 -13.83
C ARG A 87 -0.37 -2.90 -13.32
N LEU A 88 -1.07 -2.77 -12.21
CA LEU A 88 -1.88 -3.87 -11.66
C LEU A 88 -3.03 -4.24 -12.60
N LYS A 89 -3.73 -3.25 -13.16
CA LYS A 89 -4.79 -3.49 -14.13
C LYS A 89 -4.29 -4.19 -15.39
N GLN A 90 -3.12 -3.81 -15.89
CA GLN A 90 -2.52 -4.43 -17.07
C GLN A 90 -2.01 -5.84 -16.78
N THR A 91 -1.43 -6.05 -15.60
CA THR A 91 -0.90 -7.36 -15.20
C THR A 91 -2.01 -8.37 -14.89
N PHE A 92 -3.10 -7.89 -14.29
CA PHE A 92 -4.24 -8.72 -13.86
C PHE A 92 -5.55 -8.22 -14.45
N PRO A 93 -5.72 -8.31 -15.80
CA PRO A 93 -6.87 -7.70 -16.46
C PRO A 93 -8.22 -8.37 -16.12
N ASN A 94 -8.19 -9.59 -15.61
CA ASN A 94 -9.38 -10.37 -15.25
C ASN A 94 -9.68 -10.34 -13.74
N THR A 95 -8.93 -9.56 -12.97
CA THR A 95 -9.10 -9.44 -11.52
C THR A 95 -9.64 -8.07 -11.16
N GLU A 96 -10.71 -8.03 -10.35
CA GLU A 96 -11.25 -6.78 -9.83
C GLU A 96 -10.23 -6.13 -8.88
N ILE A 97 -10.01 -4.83 -9.07
CA ILE A 97 -9.18 -4.02 -8.19
C ILE A 97 -10.11 -3.08 -7.42
N GLN A 98 -10.16 -3.26 -6.10
CA GLN A 98 -10.95 -2.42 -5.20
C GLN A 98 -10.03 -1.38 -4.55
N LEU A 99 -10.38 -0.11 -4.71
CA LEU A 99 -9.68 0.99 -4.05
C LEU A 99 -10.37 1.25 -2.72
N LYS A 100 -9.71 0.93 -1.62
CA LYS A 100 -10.17 1.29 -0.28
C LYS A 100 -9.48 2.57 0.15
N ASP A 101 -10.15 3.67 -0.14
CA ASP A 101 -9.75 4.97 0.31
C ASP A 101 -10.20 5.13 1.75
N ILE A 102 -9.41 4.58 2.62
CA ILE A 102 -9.69 4.75 4.03
C ILE A 102 -9.16 6.11 4.39
N CYS A 103 -10.09 7.00 4.43
CA CYS A 103 -9.87 8.29 5.04
C CYS A 103 -9.68 8.09 6.53
N LEU A 104 -8.49 7.64 6.89
CA LEU A 104 -8.02 7.94 8.21
C LEU A 104 -7.84 9.45 8.20
N LEU A 105 -8.68 10.16 8.90
CA LEU A 105 -8.61 11.61 9.09
C LEU A 105 -7.35 11.96 9.90
N THR A 106 -6.22 11.41 9.49
CA THR A 106 -4.95 11.61 10.17
C THR A 106 -4.23 12.68 9.39
N ASP A 107 -4.13 13.88 9.95
CA ASP A 107 -3.37 14.93 9.32
C ASP A 107 -1.88 14.57 9.21
N VAL A 108 -1.14 15.28 8.35
CA VAL A 108 0.26 14.98 8.08
C VAL A 108 1.12 15.07 9.35
N ASN A 109 0.81 15.98 10.27
CA ASN A 109 1.58 16.14 11.51
C ASN A 109 1.41 14.94 12.43
N GLU A 110 0.20 14.38 12.52
CA GLU A 110 -0.06 13.16 13.28
C GLU A 110 0.63 11.95 12.64
N CYS A 111 0.66 11.86 11.31
CA CYS A 111 1.40 10.83 10.59
C CYS A 111 2.89 10.90 10.94
N ILE A 112 3.47 12.09 10.96
CA ILE A 112 4.87 12.32 11.33
C ILE A 112 5.12 11.90 12.77
N ARG A 113 4.23 12.28 13.68
CA ARG A 113 4.35 11.90 15.10
C ARG A 113 4.34 10.39 15.29
N ARG A 114 3.41 9.70 14.64
CA ARG A 114 3.32 8.22 14.72
C ARG A 114 4.54 7.55 14.11
N ASP A 115 5.02 8.05 12.97
CA ASP A 115 6.21 7.52 12.33
C ASP A 115 7.46 7.63 13.23
N ALA A 116 7.60 8.73 13.94
CA ALA A 116 8.73 8.96 14.84
C ALA A 116 8.80 7.95 16.00
N LEU A 117 7.68 7.31 16.32
CA LEU A 117 7.61 6.28 17.38
C LEU A 117 7.94 4.87 16.85
N ARG A 118 8.15 4.70 15.55
CA ARG A 118 8.49 3.40 14.96
C ARG A 118 9.96 3.07 15.20
N GLU A 119 10.26 1.77 15.22
CA GLU A 119 11.63 1.28 15.34
C GLU A 119 12.52 1.80 14.21
N ASN A 120 11.99 1.80 12.99
CA ASN A 120 12.70 2.33 11.81
C ASN A 120 11.84 3.41 11.15
N PRO A 121 11.89 4.65 11.65
CA PRO A 121 11.06 5.72 11.10
C PRO A 121 11.49 6.08 9.68
N ILE A 122 10.49 6.40 8.85
CA ILE A 122 10.70 6.86 7.48
C ILE A 122 11.23 8.30 7.48
N GLY A 123 10.76 9.12 8.42
CA GLY A 123 11.21 10.48 8.63
C GLY A 123 10.23 11.53 8.10
N GLU A 124 10.23 12.67 8.78
CA GLU A 124 9.34 13.79 8.49
C GLU A 124 9.47 14.29 7.05
N LYS A 125 10.70 14.42 6.54
CA LYS A 125 10.96 14.93 5.19
C LYS A 125 10.23 14.10 4.14
N VAL A 126 10.38 12.77 4.20
CA VAL A 126 9.78 11.86 3.22
C VAL A 126 8.24 11.90 3.33
N ILE A 127 7.71 11.93 4.54
CA ILE A 127 6.26 11.99 4.77
C ILE A 127 5.68 13.27 4.20
N ARG A 128 6.32 14.43 4.44
CA ARG A 128 5.86 15.71 3.90
C ARG A 128 5.97 15.76 2.38
N GLU A 129 7.05 15.24 1.81
CA GLU A 129 7.22 15.17 0.35
C GLU A 129 6.14 14.30 -0.28
N THR A 130 5.83 13.16 0.32
CA THR A 130 4.75 12.27 -0.14
C THR A 130 3.39 12.96 -0.04
N TYR A 131 3.10 13.60 1.08
CA TYR A 131 1.86 14.35 1.27
C TYR A 131 1.72 15.44 0.21
N ASN A 132 2.76 16.26 0.02
CA ASN A 132 2.72 17.36 -0.94
C ASN A 132 2.56 16.88 -2.39
N ARG A 133 3.15 15.72 -2.72
CA ARG A 133 3.03 15.12 -4.05
C ARG A 133 1.62 14.62 -4.34
N TYR A 134 0.92 14.12 -3.34
CA TYR A 134 -0.38 13.46 -3.49
C TYR A 134 -1.52 14.19 -2.77
N ILE A 135 -1.30 15.46 -2.38
CA ILE A 135 -2.29 16.21 -1.61
C ILE A 135 -3.66 16.28 -2.31
N ASP A 136 -3.67 16.47 -3.61
CA ASP A 136 -4.93 16.55 -4.36
C ASP A 136 -5.71 15.23 -4.28
N VAL A 137 -5.01 14.09 -4.37
CA VAL A 137 -5.61 12.76 -4.24
C VAL A 137 -6.15 12.57 -2.82
N ILE A 138 -5.34 12.91 -1.81
CA ILE A 138 -5.69 12.76 -0.39
C ILE A 138 -6.91 13.63 -0.05
N GLU A 139 -6.90 14.90 -0.48
CA GLU A 139 -8.01 15.82 -0.23
C GLU A 139 -9.29 15.41 -0.95
N HIS A 140 -9.17 14.91 -2.17
CA HIS A 140 -10.32 14.41 -2.94
C HIS A 140 -11.04 13.31 -2.16
N TYR A 141 -10.33 12.31 -1.68
CA TYR A 141 -10.91 11.21 -0.90
C TYR A 141 -11.43 11.66 0.46
N THR A 142 -10.75 12.57 1.11
CA THR A 142 -11.19 13.14 2.39
C THR A 142 -12.54 13.87 2.22
N SER A 143 -12.71 14.62 1.15
CA SER A 143 -13.97 15.33 0.87
C SER A 143 -15.13 14.40 0.54
N MET A 144 -14.86 13.27 -0.13
CA MET A 144 -15.90 12.30 -0.50
C MET A 144 -16.43 11.50 0.70
N ASN A 145 -15.66 11.39 1.77
CA ASN A 145 -16.00 10.59 2.95
C ASN A 145 -16.48 11.42 4.15
N LYS A 146 -16.78 12.69 3.92
CA LYS A 146 -17.37 13.55 4.94
C LYS A 146 -18.88 13.36 5.04
#